data_ec67c7b596adaedee0e2e8f77dfc6894
#
_entry.id   ec67c7b596adaedee0e2e8f77dfc6894
#
_cell.length_a   1.000
_cell.length_b   1.000
_cell.length_c   1.000
_cell.angle_alpha   90.00
_cell.angle_beta   90.00
_cell.angle_gamma   90.00
#
_symmetry.space_group_name_H-M   'P 1'
#
loop_
_entity.id
_entity.type
_entity.pdbx_description
1 polymer ?
#
loop_
_entity_poly.entity_id
_entity_poly.type
_entity_poly.pdbx_seq_one_letter_code
_entity_poly.pdbx_strand_id
1 'polypeptide(L)'
;MDLVRRSAYGLPATSPAAFIASTEGTKVHYLGSEYLSRRHDLCDDYVRAIRASHLANTAEGYVDIAYNAAVCEHGSVYEGRGPNHRSGANGTATLNTRHYSVVALVAKAGGGLDTPTDAQLHGVRDAIEWLRAEGEAGDDILGHRDGYATTCPGGPLYEWVKRGAPRPGGTPAPSTPVVDLSRLISAAAVDPPKSGTPVSYAGVRTVEAALRAEGLLSASLVDGHFGTSTIQAYAAWQRRLHYSGPDADGIPGRKSLVALGAAHGFTVID
;
A
#
# COMPACT_ATOMS: atom_id res chain seq x y z
N MET A 1 1.73 -0.51 7.46
CA MET A 1 0.92 0.02 6.32
C MET A 1 -0.21 -0.95 6.02
N ASP A 2 -1.42 -0.46 6.01
CA ASP A 2 -2.60 -1.21 5.55
C ASP A 2 -2.82 -0.90 4.05
N LEU A 3 -2.21 -1.74 3.19
CA LEU A 3 -2.23 -1.55 1.73
C LEU A 3 -3.27 -2.45 1.07
N VAL A 4 -4.28 -1.81 0.49
CA VAL A 4 -5.35 -2.46 -0.28
C VAL A 4 -4.94 -2.44 -1.76
N ARG A 5 -4.51 -3.59 -2.27
CA ARG A 5 -4.10 -3.75 -3.68
C ARG A 5 -5.30 -3.63 -4.62
N ARG A 6 -5.06 -3.22 -5.85
CA ARG A 6 -6.08 -2.97 -6.88
C ARG A 6 -7.13 -4.08 -7.01
N SER A 7 -6.68 -5.33 -7.13
CA SER A 7 -7.58 -6.47 -7.27
C SER A 7 -8.45 -6.75 -6.02
N ALA A 8 -7.97 -6.36 -4.83
CA ALA A 8 -8.69 -6.58 -3.58
C ALA A 8 -9.97 -5.72 -3.47
N TYR A 9 -10.00 -4.58 -4.18
CA TYR A 9 -11.19 -3.72 -4.22
C TYR A 9 -11.77 -3.56 -5.65
N GLY A 10 -11.60 -4.57 -6.49
CA GLY A 10 -12.32 -4.73 -7.76
C GLY A 10 -11.76 -3.93 -8.94
N LEU A 11 -10.53 -3.47 -8.91
CA LEU A 11 -9.85 -2.86 -10.05
C LEU A 11 -9.01 -3.90 -10.83
N PRO A 12 -8.71 -3.64 -12.13
CA PRO A 12 -7.71 -4.43 -12.86
C PRO A 12 -6.39 -4.49 -12.08
N ALA A 13 -5.73 -5.64 -12.07
CA ALA A 13 -4.52 -5.87 -11.27
C ALA A 13 -3.40 -4.85 -11.56
N THR A 14 -3.32 -4.35 -12.78
CA THR A 14 -2.33 -3.35 -13.20
C THR A 14 -3.01 -2.10 -13.74
N SER A 15 -2.36 -0.95 -13.60
CA SER A 15 -2.78 0.29 -14.23
C SER A 15 -2.33 0.35 -15.69
N PRO A 16 -3.15 0.87 -16.62
CA PRO A 16 -2.74 1.13 -18.00
C PRO A 16 -1.93 2.44 -18.14
N ALA A 17 -1.64 3.15 -17.05
CA ALA A 17 -0.87 4.39 -17.12
C ALA A 17 0.59 4.12 -17.56
N ALA A 18 1.19 5.09 -18.23
CA ALA A 18 2.54 4.95 -18.75
C ALA A 18 3.55 4.62 -17.65
N PHE A 19 4.48 3.72 -17.95
CA PHE A 19 5.57 3.35 -17.05
C PHE A 19 6.55 4.52 -16.86
N ILE A 20 7.03 4.69 -15.63
CA ILE A 20 8.15 5.55 -15.26
C ILE A 20 9.05 4.80 -14.29
N ALA A 21 10.37 4.91 -14.47
CA ALA A 21 11.32 4.15 -13.65
C ALA A 21 11.46 4.73 -12.23
N SER A 22 11.44 6.06 -12.09
CA SER A 22 11.62 6.78 -10.83
C SER A 22 10.96 8.14 -10.87
N THR A 23 10.87 8.81 -9.72
CA THR A 23 10.39 10.20 -9.60
C THR A 23 11.26 10.98 -8.62
N GLU A 24 11.13 12.32 -8.62
CA GLU A 24 11.80 13.19 -7.63
C GLU A 24 11.17 13.07 -6.24
N GLY A 25 9.95 12.53 -6.16
CA GLY A 25 9.23 12.32 -4.91
C GLY A 25 7.72 12.22 -5.11
N THR A 26 6.96 12.70 -4.13
CA THR A 26 5.50 12.56 -4.07
C THR A 26 4.82 13.89 -3.81
N LYS A 27 3.72 14.16 -4.53
CA LYS A 27 2.80 15.26 -4.23
C LYS A 27 1.57 14.75 -3.52
N VAL A 28 1.20 15.46 -2.46
CA VAL A 28 0.01 15.19 -1.65
C VAL A 28 -1.16 16.03 -2.17
N HIS A 29 -2.31 15.40 -2.27
CA HIS A 29 -3.57 15.96 -2.76
C HIS A 29 -4.70 15.77 -1.76
N TYR A 30 -5.76 16.54 -1.92
CA TYR A 30 -7.07 16.31 -1.32
C TYR A 30 -8.13 16.19 -2.43
N LEU A 31 -9.37 15.83 -2.08
CA LEU A 31 -10.44 15.71 -3.07
C LEU A 31 -10.87 17.06 -3.67
N GLY A 32 -10.80 18.13 -2.88
CA GLY A 32 -11.21 19.45 -3.32
C GLY A 32 -12.71 19.63 -3.52
N SER A 33 -13.51 18.62 -3.24
CA SER A 33 -14.97 18.59 -3.26
C SER A 33 -15.52 18.33 -1.85
N GLU A 34 -16.82 18.12 -1.73
CA GLU A 34 -17.43 17.63 -0.49
C GLU A 34 -17.04 16.18 -0.23
N TYR A 35 -16.78 15.86 1.03
CA TYR A 35 -16.50 14.50 1.50
C TYR A 35 -17.00 14.35 2.93
N LEU A 36 -17.95 13.44 3.14
CA LEU A 36 -18.43 13.11 4.47
C LEU A 36 -17.73 11.85 4.96
N SER A 37 -17.39 11.87 6.25
CA SER A 37 -16.85 10.68 6.92
C SER A 37 -17.81 9.50 6.72
N ARG A 38 -17.24 8.32 6.53
CA ARG A 38 -17.98 7.09 6.25
C ARG A 38 -17.41 5.91 7.01
N ARG A 39 -18.17 4.84 7.06
CA ARG A 39 -17.68 3.56 7.60
C ARG A 39 -16.56 3.04 6.69
N HIS A 40 -15.60 2.34 7.29
CA HIS A 40 -14.43 1.83 6.57
C HIS A 40 -14.80 0.90 5.40
N ASP A 41 -15.81 0.05 5.60
CA ASP A 41 -16.29 -0.89 4.57
C ASP A 41 -16.88 -0.21 3.31
N LEU A 42 -17.12 1.10 3.35
CA LEU A 42 -17.55 1.90 2.20
C LEU A 42 -16.41 2.63 1.48
N CYS A 43 -15.18 2.53 1.97
CA CYS A 43 -14.04 3.22 1.36
C CYS A 43 -13.67 2.62 0.00
N ASP A 44 -13.76 1.30 -0.16
CA ASP A 44 -13.52 0.60 -1.42
C ASP A 44 -14.41 1.13 -2.54
N ASP A 45 -15.72 1.21 -2.26
CA ASP A 45 -16.72 1.71 -3.21
C ASP A 45 -16.43 3.16 -3.61
N TYR A 46 -16.00 3.96 -2.65
CA TYR A 46 -15.70 5.36 -2.90
C TYR A 46 -14.47 5.54 -3.78
N VAL A 47 -13.40 4.79 -3.55
CA VAL A 47 -12.20 4.84 -4.41
C VAL A 47 -12.50 4.34 -5.81
N ARG A 48 -13.36 3.29 -5.95
CA ARG A 48 -13.88 2.86 -7.26
C ARG A 48 -14.65 3.96 -7.96
N ALA A 49 -15.50 4.69 -7.23
CA ALA A 49 -16.29 5.80 -7.78
C ALA A 49 -15.39 6.96 -8.26
N ILE A 50 -14.30 7.28 -7.53
CA ILE A 50 -13.30 8.26 -8.00
C ILE A 50 -12.71 7.80 -9.33
N ARG A 51 -12.30 6.55 -9.45
CA ARG A 51 -11.77 6.02 -10.72
C ARG A 51 -12.79 6.12 -11.84
N ALA A 52 -14.03 5.72 -11.59
CA ALA A 52 -15.10 5.78 -12.58
C ALA A 52 -15.34 7.23 -13.05
N SER A 53 -15.35 8.19 -12.13
CA SER A 53 -15.47 9.62 -12.43
C SER A 53 -14.31 10.13 -13.30
N HIS A 54 -13.08 9.71 -12.99
CA HIS A 54 -11.92 10.08 -13.80
C HIS A 54 -12.02 9.51 -15.22
N LEU A 55 -12.37 8.24 -15.38
CA LEU A 55 -12.54 7.61 -16.70
C LEU A 55 -13.67 8.23 -17.52
N ALA A 56 -14.72 8.73 -16.86
CA ALA A 56 -15.82 9.42 -17.51
C ALA A 56 -15.46 10.87 -17.93
N ASN A 57 -14.37 11.44 -17.40
CA ASN A 57 -13.93 12.78 -17.76
C ASN A 57 -13.13 12.77 -19.06
N THR A 58 -13.83 12.83 -20.17
CA THR A 58 -13.24 12.79 -21.53
C THR A 58 -12.40 14.03 -21.86
N ALA A 59 -12.62 15.16 -21.18
CA ALA A 59 -11.85 16.39 -21.39
C ALA A 59 -10.40 16.25 -20.89
N GLU A 60 -10.19 15.54 -19.80
CA GLU A 60 -8.86 15.26 -19.22
C GLU A 60 -8.22 14.00 -19.80
N GLY A 61 -9.01 13.11 -20.39
CA GLY A 61 -8.52 11.89 -21.04
C GLY A 61 -7.79 10.92 -20.10
N TYR A 62 -8.27 10.81 -18.85
CA TYR A 62 -7.66 9.89 -17.89
C TYR A 62 -7.80 8.43 -18.33
N VAL A 63 -6.69 7.69 -18.27
CA VAL A 63 -6.66 6.25 -18.60
C VAL A 63 -6.96 5.38 -17.37
N ASP A 64 -6.96 5.96 -16.17
CA ASP A 64 -7.22 5.31 -14.88
C ASP A 64 -7.54 6.36 -13.82
N ILE A 65 -7.70 5.95 -12.55
CA ILE A 65 -7.64 6.90 -11.43
C ILE A 65 -6.41 7.79 -11.58
N ALA A 66 -6.52 9.09 -11.34
CA ALA A 66 -5.42 10.03 -11.58
C ALA A 66 -4.25 9.87 -10.59
N TYR A 67 -4.53 9.32 -9.41
CA TYR A 67 -3.59 9.20 -8.29
C TYR A 67 -2.85 7.86 -8.30
N ASN A 68 -1.60 7.87 -7.78
CA ASN A 68 -0.84 6.64 -7.54
C ASN A 68 -1.34 5.89 -6.31
N ALA A 69 -1.78 6.62 -5.27
CA ALA A 69 -2.46 6.07 -4.11
C ALA A 69 -3.60 6.98 -3.61
N ALA A 70 -4.61 6.39 -2.97
CA ALA A 70 -5.64 7.11 -2.23
C ALA A 70 -5.65 6.63 -0.78
N VAL A 71 -5.89 7.52 0.18
CA VAL A 71 -5.87 7.21 1.61
C VAL A 71 -7.15 7.67 2.27
N CYS A 72 -7.90 6.72 2.85
CA CYS A 72 -9.15 7.03 3.56
C CYS A 72 -8.88 7.55 4.98
N GLU A 73 -9.92 8.10 5.63
CA GLU A 73 -9.83 8.63 6.98
C GLU A 73 -9.41 7.60 8.05
N HIS A 74 -9.52 6.31 7.74
CA HIS A 74 -9.12 5.21 8.63
C HIS A 74 -7.64 4.82 8.48
N GLY A 75 -6.92 5.41 7.51
CA GLY A 75 -5.50 5.18 7.28
C GLY A 75 -5.17 4.08 6.27
N SER A 76 -6.17 3.39 5.70
CA SER A 76 -5.93 2.40 4.65
C SER A 76 -5.47 3.07 3.36
N VAL A 77 -4.45 2.50 2.75
CA VAL A 77 -3.82 2.95 1.51
C VAL A 77 -4.35 2.12 0.35
N TYR A 78 -5.09 2.73 -0.53
CA TYR A 78 -5.61 2.09 -1.75
C TYR A 78 -4.64 2.31 -2.90
N GLU A 79 -4.17 1.23 -3.51
CA GLU A 79 -3.33 1.29 -4.69
C GLU A 79 -4.13 1.84 -5.88
N GLY A 80 -3.83 3.07 -6.29
CA GLY A 80 -4.39 3.70 -7.48
C GLY A 80 -3.67 3.24 -8.76
N ARG A 81 -2.84 4.10 -9.36
CA ARG A 81 -1.93 3.69 -10.45
C ARG A 81 -0.77 2.84 -9.95
N GLY A 82 -0.44 2.95 -8.65
CA GLY A 82 0.66 2.25 -8.02
C GLY A 82 2.04 2.84 -8.33
N PRO A 83 3.11 2.17 -7.87
CA PRO A 83 4.49 2.51 -8.20
C PRO A 83 4.80 2.28 -9.68
N ASN A 84 5.83 2.93 -10.19
CA ASN A 84 6.30 2.86 -11.57
C ASN A 84 5.27 3.24 -12.64
N HIS A 85 4.22 3.97 -12.27
CA HIS A 85 3.22 4.52 -13.19
C HIS A 85 3.13 6.03 -13.07
N ARG A 86 3.15 6.71 -14.24
CA ARG A 86 3.02 8.16 -14.31
C ARG A 86 1.71 8.63 -13.66
N SER A 87 1.80 9.64 -12.80
CA SER A 87 0.63 10.31 -12.21
C SER A 87 -0.26 10.94 -13.30
N GLY A 88 -1.51 11.23 -12.97
CA GLY A 88 -2.42 12.04 -13.76
C GLY A 88 -2.93 13.27 -13.00
N ALA A 89 -2.49 13.51 -11.76
CA ALA A 89 -3.11 14.46 -10.85
C ALA A 89 -2.32 15.75 -10.63
N ASN A 90 -1.07 15.85 -11.12
CA ASN A 90 -0.17 16.96 -10.79
C ASN A 90 -0.30 18.19 -11.71
N GLY A 91 -1.26 18.21 -12.64
CA GLY A 91 -1.65 19.35 -13.48
C GLY A 91 -0.98 19.40 -14.84
N THR A 92 0.28 19.05 -14.99
CA THR A 92 0.97 19.05 -16.29
C THR A 92 1.66 17.71 -16.58
N ALA A 93 1.94 17.43 -17.85
CA ALA A 93 2.66 16.22 -18.25
C ALA A 93 4.03 16.08 -17.53
N THR A 94 4.76 17.19 -17.44
CA THR A 94 6.07 17.26 -16.75
C THR A 94 5.92 16.96 -15.26
N LEU A 95 4.98 17.62 -14.57
CA LEU A 95 4.77 17.40 -13.13
C LEU A 95 4.29 15.97 -12.83
N ASN A 96 3.48 15.39 -13.74
CA ASN A 96 3.00 14.01 -13.64
C ASN A 96 4.12 12.97 -13.82
N THR A 97 5.20 13.31 -14.53
CA THR A 97 6.37 12.44 -14.67
C THR A 97 7.35 12.61 -13.51
N ARG A 98 7.49 13.84 -13.00
CA ARG A 98 8.44 14.15 -11.94
C ARG A 98 8.02 13.67 -10.55
N HIS A 99 6.71 13.54 -10.29
CA HIS A 99 6.21 13.18 -8.96
C HIS A 99 5.07 12.19 -9.04
N TYR A 100 5.06 11.23 -8.12
CA TYR A 100 3.86 10.47 -7.80
C TYR A 100 2.82 11.35 -7.13
N SER A 101 1.60 10.89 -7.04
CA SER A 101 0.49 11.60 -6.37
C SER A 101 -0.21 10.69 -5.36
N VAL A 102 -0.39 11.20 -4.14
CA VAL A 102 -1.17 10.56 -3.07
C VAL A 102 -2.32 11.49 -2.71
N VAL A 103 -3.56 11.02 -2.83
CA VAL A 103 -4.74 11.77 -2.40
C VAL A 103 -5.19 11.31 -1.02
N ALA A 104 -5.30 12.23 -0.07
CA ALA A 104 -6.07 12.03 1.14
C ALA A 104 -7.56 12.27 0.83
N LEU A 105 -8.44 11.37 1.26
CA LEU A 105 -9.88 11.54 1.11
C LEU A 105 -10.37 12.58 2.13
N VAL A 106 -10.12 13.85 1.83
CA VAL A 106 -10.43 15.02 2.64
C VAL A 106 -11.17 16.04 1.79
N ALA A 107 -12.21 16.65 2.36
CA ALA A 107 -13.03 17.66 1.72
C ALA A 107 -12.30 19.00 1.56
N LYS A 108 -12.86 19.88 0.73
CA LYS A 108 -12.58 21.31 0.80
C LYS A 108 -13.05 21.88 2.15
N ALA A 109 -12.51 23.01 2.56
CA ALA A 109 -12.92 23.72 3.79
C ALA A 109 -14.45 23.85 3.88
N GLY A 110 -15.04 23.40 4.99
CA GLY A 110 -16.47 23.41 5.24
C GLY A 110 -17.29 22.39 4.44
N GLY A 111 -16.67 21.49 3.70
CA GLY A 111 -17.31 20.47 2.89
C GLY A 111 -17.43 19.10 3.55
N GLY A 112 -17.45 19.03 4.88
CA GLY A 112 -17.53 17.79 5.66
C GLY A 112 -16.23 17.49 6.39
N LEU A 113 -15.61 16.32 6.17
CA LEU A 113 -14.29 15.98 6.72
C LEU A 113 -13.21 16.79 5.99
N ASP A 114 -12.91 17.97 6.45
CA ASP A 114 -11.97 18.91 5.83
C ASP A 114 -10.59 18.99 6.53
N THR A 115 -10.47 18.26 7.63
CA THR A 115 -9.22 18.11 8.37
C THR A 115 -8.87 16.63 8.42
N PRO A 116 -7.64 16.22 7.99
CA PRO A 116 -7.26 14.82 8.01
C PRO A 116 -7.19 14.27 9.44
N THR A 117 -7.58 13.02 9.61
CA THR A 117 -7.41 12.29 10.88
C THR A 117 -5.95 11.88 11.06
N ASP A 118 -5.52 11.62 12.30
CA ASP A 118 -4.19 11.08 12.58
C ASP A 118 -3.95 9.75 11.85
N ALA A 119 -4.94 8.87 11.81
CA ALA A 119 -4.87 7.62 11.06
C ALA A 119 -4.62 7.88 9.57
N GLN A 120 -5.33 8.84 8.98
CA GLN A 120 -5.15 9.22 7.59
C GLN A 120 -3.75 9.81 7.32
N LEU A 121 -3.24 10.66 8.19
CA LEU A 121 -1.88 11.20 8.06
C LEU A 121 -0.81 10.10 8.14
N HIS A 122 -1.02 9.08 9.00
CA HIS A 122 -0.17 7.88 9.01
C HIS A 122 -0.25 7.13 7.69
N GLY A 123 -1.44 6.91 7.15
CA GLY A 123 -1.63 6.25 5.87
C GLY A 123 -1.01 7.02 4.70
N VAL A 124 -1.12 8.36 4.65
CA VAL A 124 -0.46 9.17 3.63
C VAL A 124 1.06 9.03 3.72
N ARG A 125 1.62 9.03 4.93
CA ARG A 125 3.05 8.80 5.12
C ARG A 125 3.47 7.38 4.70
N ASP A 126 2.66 6.38 5.01
CA ASP A 126 2.88 5.00 4.57
C ASP A 126 2.86 4.89 3.03
N ALA A 127 1.94 5.57 2.36
CA ALA A 127 1.87 5.61 0.90
C ALA A 127 3.13 6.25 0.28
N ILE A 128 3.64 7.33 0.86
CA ILE A 128 4.89 7.98 0.43
C ILE A 128 6.07 7.00 0.56
N GLU A 129 6.21 6.36 1.72
CA GLU A 129 7.28 5.40 1.98
C GLU A 129 7.17 4.15 1.08
N TRP A 130 5.96 3.69 0.80
CA TRP A 130 5.72 2.61 -0.15
C TRP A 130 6.15 2.99 -1.58
N LEU A 131 5.80 4.18 -2.06
CA LEU A 131 6.21 4.66 -3.37
C LEU A 131 7.73 4.87 -3.47
N ARG A 132 8.40 5.18 -2.37
CA ARG A 132 9.88 5.19 -2.30
C ARG A 132 10.46 3.79 -2.42
N ALA A 133 9.90 2.85 -1.68
CA ALA A 133 10.42 1.49 -1.60
C ALA A 133 10.18 0.66 -2.86
N GLU A 134 9.02 0.82 -3.51
CA GLU A 134 8.61 -0.01 -4.66
C GLU A 134 8.62 0.75 -5.98
N GLY A 135 8.68 2.09 -5.97
CA GLY A 135 8.59 2.94 -7.18
C GLY A 135 9.74 3.93 -7.33
N GLU A 136 10.79 3.80 -6.53
CA GLU A 136 11.98 4.66 -6.58
C GLU A 136 11.63 6.17 -6.55
N ALA A 137 10.68 6.56 -5.68
CA ALA A 137 10.41 7.97 -5.42
C ALA A 137 11.55 8.59 -4.62
N GLY A 138 12.04 9.73 -5.06
CA GLY A 138 13.01 10.54 -4.33
C GLY A 138 12.43 11.18 -3.06
N ASP A 139 13.18 12.12 -2.49
CA ASP A 139 12.90 12.66 -1.15
C ASP A 139 11.87 13.79 -1.10
N ASP A 140 11.44 14.32 -2.24
CA ASP A 140 10.46 15.39 -2.27
C ASP A 140 9.12 14.95 -1.67
N ILE A 141 8.60 15.75 -0.72
CA ILE A 141 7.24 15.67 -0.22
C ILE A 141 6.62 17.04 -0.38
N LEU A 142 5.79 17.19 -1.39
CA LEU A 142 5.23 18.47 -1.81
C LEU A 142 3.70 18.46 -1.77
N GLY A 143 3.08 19.62 -1.75
CA GLY A 143 1.66 19.76 -2.07
C GLY A 143 1.45 19.93 -3.58
N HIS A 144 0.24 19.68 -4.08
CA HIS A 144 -0.08 19.92 -5.49
C HIS A 144 0.24 21.38 -5.91
N ARG A 145 -0.05 22.35 -5.02
CA ARG A 145 0.22 23.77 -5.25
C ARG A 145 1.69 24.14 -5.43
N ASP A 146 2.59 23.24 -5.06
CA ASP A 146 4.01 23.47 -5.28
C ASP A 146 4.33 23.15 -6.75
N GLY A 147 4.27 24.19 -7.57
CA GLY A 147 4.50 24.15 -9.02
C GLY A 147 3.26 24.11 -9.89
N TYR A 148 2.03 24.14 -9.32
CA TYR A 148 0.78 24.27 -10.06
C TYR A 148 -0.19 25.22 -9.37
N ALA A 149 -0.88 26.07 -10.14
CA ALA A 149 -1.80 27.07 -9.60
C ALA A 149 -3.11 26.42 -9.11
N THR A 150 -3.16 26.03 -7.85
CA THR A 150 -4.31 25.38 -7.19
C THR A 150 -4.33 25.62 -5.70
N THR A 151 -5.46 25.44 -5.05
CA THR A 151 -5.58 25.42 -3.59
C THR A 151 -5.27 24.05 -2.96
N CYS A 152 -5.15 23.01 -3.78
CA CYS A 152 -4.83 21.65 -3.32
C CYS A 152 -3.41 21.62 -2.69
N PRO A 153 -3.22 20.93 -1.57
CA PRO A 153 -4.10 19.99 -0.88
C PRO A 153 -4.98 20.57 0.24
N GLY A 154 -5.27 21.87 0.23
CA GLY A 154 -5.99 22.54 1.30
C GLY A 154 -5.08 22.96 2.46
N GLY A 155 -5.59 23.83 3.38
CA GLY A 155 -4.78 24.40 4.46
C GLY A 155 -4.18 23.38 5.41
N PRO A 156 -5.00 22.59 6.14
CA PRO A 156 -4.49 21.69 7.17
C PRO A 156 -3.49 20.66 6.64
N LEU A 157 -3.79 20.06 5.50
CA LEU A 157 -2.93 19.04 4.89
C LEU A 157 -1.64 19.66 4.33
N TYR A 158 -1.71 20.89 3.77
CA TYR A 158 -0.53 21.58 3.28
C TYR A 158 0.43 22.00 4.39
N GLU A 159 -0.09 22.48 5.53
CA GLU A 159 0.74 22.79 6.69
C GLU A 159 1.46 21.54 7.23
N TRP A 160 0.81 20.40 7.18
CA TRP A 160 1.44 19.13 7.54
C TRP A 160 2.54 18.73 6.53
N VAL A 161 2.30 18.87 5.24
CA VAL A 161 3.29 18.63 4.17
C VAL A 161 4.53 19.51 4.34
N LYS A 162 4.35 20.82 4.59
CA LYS A 162 5.48 21.75 4.82
C LYS A 162 6.38 21.39 6.01
N ARG A 163 5.86 20.66 6.96
CA ARG A 163 6.65 20.13 8.09
C ARG A 163 7.36 18.82 7.76
N GLY A 164 7.38 18.38 6.50
CA GLY A 164 7.99 17.13 6.06
C GLY A 164 7.08 15.91 6.25
N ALA A 165 5.78 16.15 6.37
CA ALA A 165 4.76 15.10 6.55
C ALA A 165 5.08 14.16 7.74
N PRO A 166 5.29 14.67 8.96
CA PRO A 166 5.65 13.86 10.12
C PRO A 166 4.49 12.94 10.53
N ARG A 167 4.82 11.80 11.12
CA ARG A 167 3.79 10.93 11.71
C ARG A 167 3.17 11.61 12.93
N PRO A 168 1.83 11.69 13.05
CA PRO A 168 1.17 12.22 14.23
C PRO A 168 1.58 11.49 15.53
N GLY A 169 1.66 12.20 16.64
CA GLY A 169 1.93 11.59 17.95
C GLY A 169 3.32 10.98 18.17
N GLY A 170 4.30 11.28 17.29
CA GLY A 170 5.56 10.54 17.23
C GLY A 170 5.42 9.25 16.43
N THR A 171 6.50 8.51 16.20
CA THR A 171 6.44 7.25 15.45
C THR A 171 5.37 6.35 16.08
N PRO A 172 4.29 5.93 15.40
CA PRO A 172 3.53 4.80 15.90
C PRO A 172 4.51 3.65 16.07
N ALA A 173 4.42 2.93 17.15
CA ALA A 173 4.99 1.59 17.17
C ALA A 173 4.52 0.92 15.87
N PRO A 174 5.40 0.28 15.08
CA PRO A 174 5.00 -0.36 13.84
C PRO A 174 3.74 -1.17 14.17
N SER A 175 2.66 -0.89 13.45
CA SER A 175 1.42 -1.66 13.63
C SER A 175 1.83 -3.11 13.47
N THR A 176 1.62 -3.93 14.50
CA THR A 176 1.99 -5.33 14.46
C THR A 176 1.44 -5.92 13.16
N PRO A 177 2.26 -6.36 12.21
CA PRO A 177 1.77 -6.86 10.94
C PRO A 177 0.72 -7.95 11.18
N VAL A 178 -0.34 -7.95 10.40
CA VAL A 178 -1.39 -8.96 10.49
C VAL A 178 -1.25 -9.91 9.31
N VAL A 179 -1.16 -11.20 9.58
CA VAL A 179 -1.09 -12.26 8.58
C VAL A 179 -2.36 -13.09 8.65
N ASP A 180 -3.11 -13.09 7.55
CA ASP A 180 -4.31 -13.91 7.35
C ASP A 180 -3.87 -15.31 6.93
N LEU A 181 -4.20 -16.31 7.74
CA LEU A 181 -3.80 -17.70 7.53
C LEU A 181 -4.42 -18.29 6.26
N SER A 182 -5.70 -18.02 6.00
CA SER A 182 -6.39 -18.58 4.83
C SER A 182 -5.79 -18.08 3.52
N ARG A 183 -5.45 -16.79 3.47
CA ARG A 183 -4.77 -16.18 2.32
C ARG A 183 -3.33 -16.67 2.16
N LEU A 184 -2.64 -16.90 3.28
CA LEU A 184 -1.28 -17.43 3.27
C LEU A 184 -1.24 -18.88 2.77
N ILE A 185 -2.19 -19.73 3.20
CA ILE A 185 -2.34 -21.11 2.69
C ILE A 185 -2.65 -21.08 1.19
N SER A 186 -3.54 -20.20 0.76
CA SER A 186 -3.86 -20.04 -0.66
C SER A 186 -2.63 -19.63 -1.47
N ALA A 187 -1.81 -18.73 -0.97
CA ALA A 187 -0.55 -18.32 -1.61
C ALA A 187 0.45 -19.48 -1.71
N ALA A 188 0.54 -20.33 -0.67
CA ALA A 188 1.41 -21.50 -0.66
C ALA A 188 0.93 -22.62 -1.60
N ALA A 189 -0.38 -22.71 -1.87
CA ALA A 189 -0.97 -23.72 -2.76
C ALA A 189 -0.86 -23.37 -4.24
N VAL A 190 -0.80 -22.08 -4.56
CA VAL A 190 -0.62 -21.60 -5.93
C VAL A 190 0.89 -21.41 -6.14
N ASP A 191 1.57 -22.42 -6.68
CA ASP A 191 3.01 -22.34 -6.98
C ASP A 191 3.31 -21.00 -7.67
N PRO A 192 4.11 -20.11 -7.04
CA PRO A 192 4.11 -18.71 -7.40
C PRO A 192 4.72 -18.49 -8.76
N PRO A 193 4.18 -17.57 -9.49
CA PRO A 193 4.73 -17.18 -10.76
C PRO A 193 6.15 -16.62 -10.61
N LYS A 194 6.91 -16.70 -11.67
CA LYS A 194 8.29 -16.21 -11.80
C LYS A 194 8.40 -14.73 -11.40
N SER A 195 9.60 -14.34 -10.96
CA SER A 195 9.95 -12.93 -10.68
C SER A 195 9.34 -11.95 -11.70
N GLY A 196 8.73 -10.89 -11.20
CA GLY A 196 8.06 -9.86 -12.02
C GLY A 196 6.53 -10.02 -12.13
N THR A 197 5.92 -11.06 -11.54
CA THR A 197 4.47 -11.20 -11.46
C THR A 197 3.93 -10.61 -10.14
N PRO A 198 2.66 -10.17 -10.11
CA PRO A 198 2.07 -9.65 -8.88
C PRO A 198 2.06 -10.70 -7.77
N VAL A 199 2.42 -10.29 -6.56
CA VAL A 199 2.29 -11.16 -5.38
C VAL A 199 0.82 -11.46 -5.10
N SER A 200 0.52 -12.71 -4.75
CA SER A 200 -0.85 -13.15 -4.47
C SER A 200 -1.35 -12.64 -3.11
N TYR A 201 -0.45 -12.43 -2.16
CA TYR A 201 -0.79 -11.94 -0.83
C TYR A 201 0.41 -11.22 -0.18
N ALA A 202 0.23 -9.94 0.18
CA ALA A 202 1.29 -9.12 0.77
C ALA A 202 1.84 -9.67 2.11
N GLY A 203 1.02 -10.38 2.90
CA GLY A 203 1.44 -11.01 4.16
C GLY A 203 2.52 -12.08 4.00
N VAL A 204 2.75 -12.60 2.79
CA VAL A 204 3.84 -13.53 2.50
C VAL A 204 5.19 -12.93 2.87
N ARG A 205 5.45 -11.68 2.50
CA ARG A 205 6.72 -10.98 2.84
C ARG A 205 6.99 -10.91 4.34
N THR A 206 5.95 -10.76 5.16
CA THR A 206 6.08 -10.75 6.62
C THR A 206 6.58 -12.11 7.11
N VAL A 207 6.03 -13.20 6.58
CA VAL A 207 6.45 -14.56 6.93
C VAL A 207 7.86 -14.86 6.42
N GLU A 208 8.18 -14.48 5.20
CA GLU A 208 9.52 -14.63 4.63
C GLU A 208 10.58 -13.85 5.41
N ALA A 209 10.27 -12.62 5.81
CA ALA A 209 11.17 -11.82 6.66
C ALA A 209 11.41 -12.51 8.01
N ALA A 210 10.39 -13.12 8.61
CA ALA A 210 10.52 -13.90 9.83
C ALA A 210 11.38 -15.16 9.63
N LEU A 211 11.14 -15.92 8.55
CA LEU A 211 11.95 -17.09 8.20
C LEU A 211 13.41 -16.73 7.90
N ARG A 212 13.64 -15.55 7.30
CA ARG A 212 14.99 -15.02 7.12
C ARG A 212 15.65 -14.69 8.47
N ALA A 213 14.93 -14.06 9.38
CA ALA A 213 15.44 -13.77 10.72
C ALA A 213 15.81 -15.04 11.50
N GLU A 214 15.08 -16.14 11.26
CA GLU A 214 15.41 -17.48 11.73
C GLU A 214 16.62 -18.11 10.99
N GLY A 215 17.17 -17.47 9.97
CA GLY A 215 18.25 -18.01 9.15
C GLY A 215 17.82 -19.16 8.22
N LEU A 216 16.53 -19.30 7.96
CA LEU A 216 15.97 -20.36 7.14
C LEU A 216 15.74 -19.95 5.67
N LEU A 217 15.75 -18.65 5.37
CA LEU A 217 15.54 -18.11 4.04
C LEU A 217 16.59 -17.04 3.71
N SER A 218 17.06 -16.99 2.48
CA SER A 218 18.01 -15.95 2.06
C SER A 218 17.31 -14.61 1.81
N ALA A 219 18.06 -13.51 1.91
CA ALA A 219 17.54 -12.16 1.74
C ALA A 219 16.91 -11.93 0.35
N SER A 220 17.48 -12.52 -0.69
CA SER A 220 17.00 -12.41 -2.07
C SER A 220 15.70 -13.14 -2.35
N LEU A 221 15.22 -13.95 -1.42
CA LEU A 221 13.99 -14.73 -1.50
C LEU A 221 12.87 -14.15 -0.62
N VAL A 222 13.07 -12.97 -0.04
CA VAL A 222 12.01 -12.20 0.64
C VAL A 222 11.33 -11.34 -0.43
N ASP A 223 10.62 -12.00 -1.35
CA ASP A 223 10.06 -11.38 -2.55
C ASP A 223 8.53 -11.29 -2.55
N GLY A 224 7.87 -11.93 -1.58
CA GLY A 224 6.41 -11.93 -1.43
C GLY A 224 5.73 -13.09 -2.15
N HIS A 225 6.48 -14.03 -2.72
CA HIS A 225 5.96 -15.24 -3.35
C HIS A 225 6.21 -16.46 -2.45
N PHE A 226 5.15 -17.17 -2.05
CA PHE A 226 5.28 -18.37 -1.22
C PHE A 226 5.71 -19.58 -2.06
N GLY A 227 6.90 -19.49 -2.65
CA GLY A 227 7.44 -20.47 -3.57
C GLY A 227 8.11 -21.66 -2.90
N THR A 228 8.68 -22.57 -3.72
CA THR A 228 9.34 -23.78 -3.26
C THR A 228 10.38 -23.52 -2.16
N SER A 229 11.17 -22.46 -2.29
CA SER A 229 12.16 -22.06 -1.28
C SER A 229 11.52 -21.64 0.04
N THR A 230 10.41 -20.91 -0.02
CA THR A 230 9.65 -20.47 1.16
C THR A 230 8.96 -21.68 1.82
N ILE A 231 8.40 -22.61 1.02
CA ILE A 231 7.85 -23.88 1.52
C ILE A 231 8.92 -24.70 2.25
N GLN A 232 10.12 -24.82 1.67
CA GLN A 232 11.24 -25.55 2.32
C GLN A 232 11.69 -24.88 3.61
N ALA A 233 11.78 -23.55 3.62
CA ALA A 233 12.11 -22.75 4.81
C ALA A 233 11.05 -22.91 5.90
N TYR A 234 9.77 -22.88 5.52
CA TYR A 234 8.66 -23.07 6.45
C TYR A 234 8.61 -24.52 7.02
N ALA A 235 8.87 -25.51 6.20
CA ALA A 235 9.04 -26.90 6.68
C ALA A 235 10.19 -27.04 7.67
N ALA A 236 11.30 -26.32 7.46
CA ALA A 236 12.39 -26.28 8.42
C ALA A 236 12.00 -25.59 9.74
N TRP A 237 11.18 -24.52 9.69
CA TRP A 237 10.58 -23.89 10.86
C TRP A 237 9.67 -24.86 11.63
N GLN A 238 8.77 -25.58 10.93
CA GLN A 238 7.91 -26.60 11.53
C GLN A 238 8.75 -27.67 12.25
N ARG A 239 9.86 -28.15 11.65
CA ARG A 239 10.78 -29.09 12.30
C ARG A 239 11.42 -28.53 13.56
N ARG A 240 11.76 -27.22 13.62
CA ARG A 240 12.23 -26.57 14.85
C ARG A 240 11.18 -26.57 15.97
N LEU A 241 9.91 -26.57 15.59
CA LEU A 241 8.78 -26.71 16.51
C LEU A 241 8.44 -28.18 16.82
N HIS A 242 9.34 -29.12 16.47
CA HIS A 242 9.20 -30.57 16.68
C HIS A 242 8.08 -31.25 15.86
N TYR A 243 7.61 -30.63 14.78
CA TYR A 243 6.76 -31.31 13.81
C TYR A 243 7.62 -32.26 12.95
N SER A 244 7.02 -33.36 12.48
CA SER A 244 7.72 -34.37 11.67
C SER A 244 6.78 -35.00 10.63
N GLY A 245 7.34 -35.64 9.61
CA GLY A 245 6.57 -36.30 8.56
C GLY A 245 5.60 -35.32 7.86
N PRO A 246 4.34 -35.71 7.66
CA PRO A 246 3.34 -34.88 6.98
C PRO A 246 3.03 -33.53 7.67
N ASP A 247 3.32 -33.42 8.97
CA ASP A 247 3.07 -32.19 9.73
C ASP A 247 4.17 -31.14 9.53
N ALA A 248 5.27 -31.50 8.85
CA ALA A 248 6.38 -30.60 8.50
C ALA A 248 6.47 -30.43 6.98
N ASP A 249 5.34 -30.18 6.34
CA ASP A 249 5.15 -30.10 4.89
C ASP A 249 5.50 -28.73 4.28
N GLY A 250 5.69 -27.72 5.10
CA GLY A 250 5.96 -26.35 4.67
C GLY A 250 4.70 -25.53 4.36
N ILE A 251 3.53 -26.09 4.52
CA ILE A 251 2.27 -25.33 4.43
C ILE A 251 1.95 -24.74 5.82
N PRO A 252 1.66 -23.46 5.91
CA PRO A 252 1.38 -22.81 7.18
C PRO A 252 0.15 -23.40 7.89
N GLY A 253 0.35 -23.88 9.11
CA GLY A 253 -0.73 -24.21 10.03
C GLY A 253 -0.84 -23.15 11.14
N ARG A 254 -2.03 -22.97 11.73
CA ARG A 254 -2.27 -21.94 12.74
C ARG A 254 -1.24 -21.95 13.87
N LYS A 255 -0.96 -23.12 14.44
CA LYS A 255 -0.03 -23.22 15.59
C LYS A 255 1.40 -22.79 15.21
N SER A 256 1.92 -23.29 14.09
CA SER A 256 3.26 -22.96 13.63
C SER A 256 3.39 -21.49 13.20
N LEU A 257 2.33 -20.91 12.61
CA LEU A 257 2.32 -19.51 12.19
C LEU A 257 2.20 -18.56 13.39
N VAL A 258 1.36 -18.88 14.38
CA VAL A 258 1.26 -18.11 15.63
C VAL A 258 2.59 -18.12 16.38
N ALA A 259 3.29 -19.26 16.42
CA ALA A 259 4.61 -19.34 17.04
C ALA A 259 5.64 -18.45 16.32
N LEU A 260 5.61 -18.43 14.98
CA LEU A 260 6.47 -17.56 14.19
C LEU A 260 6.12 -16.07 14.41
N GLY A 261 4.82 -15.76 14.47
CA GLY A 261 4.33 -14.40 14.73
C GLY A 261 4.75 -13.89 16.11
N ALA A 262 4.64 -14.73 17.13
CA ALA A 262 5.06 -14.40 18.50
C ALA A 262 6.58 -14.13 18.59
N ALA A 263 7.40 -14.88 17.83
CA ALA A 263 8.84 -14.69 17.80
C ALA A 263 9.28 -13.44 17.00
N HIS A 264 8.50 -13.03 15.99
CA HIS A 264 8.90 -11.99 15.03
C HIS A 264 7.91 -10.81 14.92
N GLY A 265 6.99 -10.66 15.87
CA GLY A 265 6.18 -9.47 16.05
C GLY A 265 5.09 -9.29 14.97
N PHE A 266 4.38 -10.36 14.58
CA PHE A 266 3.17 -10.26 13.78
C PHE A 266 2.00 -11.05 14.39
N THR A 267 0.77 -10.60 14.10
CA THR A 267 -0.48 -11.24 14.56
C THR A 267 -1.05 -12.14 13.46
N VAL A 268 -1.66 -13.25 13.84
CA VAL A 268 -2.31 -14.18 12.91
C VAL A 268 -3.82 -14.11 13.07
N ILE A 269 -4.53 -13.95 11.94
CA ILE A 269 -6.00 -14.06 11.84
C ILE A 269 -6.36 -15.21 10.91
N ASP A 270 -7.65 -15.63 10.92
CA ASP A 270 -8.19 -16.67 10.02
C ASP A 270 -8.86 -16.05 8.82
#